data_ce01e4d7e7edd8fc97d1307830c333f7
#
_entry.id   ce01e4d7e7edd8fc97d1307830c333f7
#
_cell.length_a   1.000
_cell.length_b   1.000
_cell.length_c   1.000
_cell.angle_alpha   90.00
_cell.angle_beta   90.00
_cell.angle_gamma   90.00
#
_symmetry.space_group_name_H-M   'P 1'
#
loop_
_entity.id
_entity.type
_entity.pdbx_description
1 polymer ?
#
loop_
_entity_poly.entity_id
_entity_poly.type
_entity_poly.pdbx_seq_one_letter_code
_entity_poly.pdbx_strand_id
1 'polypeptide(L)'
;MHTIPLSEIIIKENRQRQEFEPEALQELKNSIEDRGLMHPPVLRKEGETWVLVAGERRLKAIEEIFELGGAFTCNGETFSDGIVPFTTLGELSLLEAEEAELDENLKRRDLTWQEHAAAVARLHALRGAQLAKQKEQMLADLDYSVELLPEEHTIADTAEELTGRREGYYQDSVRKEIIVAKHLDNPVIAKAKSADEAFKLLKRDEERKKNIKLAATVGATFNADKHQLFHTNCLEWMARPENQGQFDVILTDPPYGMGAQDFGDAGGKLSGIEHHYDDSYDSWKTLMAGETGWCALAYAITKPQAHAYVFCDFDRFHELKLYMQIAGWYVFRTPLVNHKINSGRVPLPDQGPRRQYEILLYAIKGKKQVTHIYPDVISTSADESMSHGAQKPVELYQNLLQRSVRPGDKVIDTFAGTGPIFPAAHTYQCSAVGLEQSPEYYAMALKRLEEVKRNDQPMLFEGV
;
A
#
# COMPACT_ATOMS: atom_id res chain seq x y z
N MET A 1 36.85 11.69 -37.26
CA MET A 1 36.03 10.74 -36.48
C MET A 1 37.00 9.71 -35.92
N HIS A 2 36.81 9.30 -34.67
CA HIS A 2 37.63 8.24 -34.05
C HIS A 2 37.04 6.88 -34.38
N THR A 3 37.88 5.84 -34.47
CA THR A 3 37.43 4.49 -34.72
C THR A 3 38.10 3.53 -33.74
N ILE A 4 37.42 2.46 -33.37
CA ILE A 4 37.90 1.46 -32.41
C ILE A 4 37.29 0.10 -32.73
N PRO A 5 38.03 -1.02 -32.50
CA PRO A 5 37.42 -2.34 -32.53
C PRO A 5 36.33 -2.48 -31.49
N LEU A 6 35.15 -3.03 -31.85
CA LEU A 6 34.03 -3.24 -30.95
C LEU A 6 34.44 -4.02 -29.68
N SER A 7 35.34 -5.00 -29.84
CA SER A 7 35.87 -5.82 -28.74
C SER A 7 36.69 -5.05 -27.70
N GLU A 8 37.14 -3.83 -27.99
CA GLU A 8 37.92 -3.01 -27.07
C GLU A 8 37.04 -2.03 -26.27
N ILE A 9 35.72 -2.01 -26.54
CA ILE A 9 34.78 -1.16 -25.84
C ILE A 9 34.28 -1.86 -24.59
N ILE A 10 34.49 -1.23 -23.42
CA ILE A 10 34.01 -1.76 -22.13
C ILE A 10 32.63 -1.20 -21.84
N ILE A 11 31.65 -2.07 -21.62
CA ILE A 11 30.32 -1.72 -21.13
C ILE A 11 30.25 -2.09 -19.64
N LYS A 12 30.01 -1.12 -18.76
CA LYS A 12 29.94 -1.35 -17.30
C LYS A 12 28.64 -2.09 -16.94
N GLU A 13 28.71 -3.07 -16.01
CA GLU A 13 27.58 -3.94 -15.64
C GLU A 13 26.43 -3.21 -14.91
N ASN A 14 26.68 -2.07 -14.25
CA ASN A 14 25.68 -1.36 -13.45
C ASN A 14 24.97 -0.24 -14.24
N ARG A 15 24.56 -0.49 -15.46
CA ARG A 15 23.77 0.44 -16.25
C ARG A 15 22.28 0.32 -15.93
N GLN A 16 21.54 1.42 -16.10
CA GLN A 16 20.12 1.53 -15.73
C GLN A 16 19.20 0.62 -16.54
N ARG A 17 19.61 0.19 -17.74
CA ARG A 17 18.81 -0.70 -18.60
C ARG A 17 19.45 -2.06 -18.71
N GLN A 18 18.71 -3.10 -18.30
CA GLN A 18 19.15 -4.50 -18.32
C GLN A 18 18.57 -5.29 -19.51
N GLU A 19 17.46 -4.84 -20.11
CA GLU A 19 16.78 -5.53 -21.20
C GLU A 19 16.43 -4.58 -22.35
N PHE A 20 16.61 -5.05 -23.59
CA PHE A 20 16.19 -4.36 -24.80
C PHE A 20 15.08 -5.16 -25.50
N GLU A 21 13.99 -4.50 -25.87
CA GLU A 21 12.94 -5.15 -26.65
C GLU A 21 13.48 -5.55 -28.03
N PRO A 22 13.34 -6.86 -28.40
CA PRO A 22 13.91 -7.36 -29.65
C PRO A 22 13.42 -6.62 -30.90
N GLU A 23 12.13 -6.25 -30.93
CA GLU A 23 11.51 -5.52 -32.05
C GLU A 23 12.13 -4.14 -32.23
N ALA A 24 12.30 -3.38 -31.12
CA ALA A 24 12.89 -2.05 -31.16
C ALA A 24 14.41 -2.06 -31.50
N LEU A 25 15.12 -3.13 -31.17
CA LEU A 25 16.50 -3.32 -31.58
C LEU A 25 16.59 -3.63 -33.07
N GLN A 26 15.70 -4.49 -33.58
CA GLN A 26 15.63 -4.82 -35.01
C GLN A 26 15.27 -3.60 -35.88
N GLU A 27 14.35 -2.73 -35.44
CA GLU A 27 14.02 -1.48 -36.12
C GLU A 27 15.23 -0.55 -36.20
N LEU A 28 15.99 -0.43 -35.11
CA LEU A 28 17.19 0.39 -35.07
C LEU A 28 18.27 -0.17 -36.01
N LYS A 29 18.45 -1.48 -36.03
CA LYS A 29 19.37 -2.15 -36.93
C LYS A 29 19.03 -1.87 -38.38
N ASN A 30 17.80 -2.10 -38.80
CA ASN A 30 17.33 -1.81 -40.15
C ASN A 30 17.55 -0.33 -40.51
N SER A 31 17.30 0.57 -39.58
CA SER A 31 17.54 2.01 -39.79
C SER A 31 19.02 2.35 -39.98
N ILE A 32 19.93 1.67 -39.27
CA ILE A 32 21.39 1.86 -39.41
C ILE A 32 21.88 1.29 -40.77
N GLU A 33 21.38 0.14 -41.18
CA GLU A 33 21.70 -0.45 -42.48
C GLU A 33 21.21 0.41 -43.64
N ASP A 34 19.97 0.93 -43.57
CA ASP A 34 19.35 1.69 -44.66
C ASP A 34 19.82 3.13 -44.77
N ARG A 35 19.98 3.81 -43.63
CA ARG A 35 20.21 5.29 -43.59
C ARG A 35 21.58 5.66 -43.06
N GLY A 36 22.37 4.70 -42.59
CA GLY A 36 23.63 4.92 -41.90
C GLY A 36 23.45 5.32 -40.44
N LEU A 37 24.55 5.31 -39.71
CA LEU A 37 24.64 5.70 -38.31
C LEU A 37 24.76 7.22 -38.19
N MET A 38 23.67 7.91 -37.89
CA MET A 38 23.64 9.37 -37.78
C MET A 38 24.38 9.93 -36.56
N HIS A 39 24.33 9.20 -35.45
CA HIS A 39 24.98 9.57 -34.19
C HIS A 39 25.83 8.40 -33.68
N PRO A 40 27.16 8.49 -33.77
CA PRO A 40 28.05 7.46 -33.24
C PRO A 40 27.89 7.28 -31.72
N PRO A 41 28.22 6.08 -31.19
CA PRO A 41 28.31 5.88 -29.74
C PRO A 41 29.37 6.82 -29.14
N VAL A 42 29.16 7.17 -27.89
CA VAL A 42 30.03 8.10 -27.17
C VAL A 42 30.89 7.30 -26.20
N LEU A 43 32.20 7.41 -26.35
CA LEU A 43 33.18 6.71 -25.52
C LEU A 43 34.01 7.71 -24.70
N ARG A 44 34.51 7.24 -23.57
CA ARG A 44 35.46 7.95 -22.73
C ARG A 44 36.68 7.08 -22.49
N LYS A 45 37.85 7.70 -22.50
CA LYS A 45 39.10 7.02 -22.17
C LYS A 45 39.29 7.00 -20.64
N GLU A 46 39.38 5.79 -20.06
CA GLU A 46 39.72 5.58 -18.65
C GLU A 46 41.07 4.83 -18.60
N GLY A 47 42.15 5.57 -18.38
CA GLY A 47 43.51 4.99 -18.50
C GLY A 47 43.83 4.57 -19.93
N GLU A 48 44.06 3.29 -20.14
CA GLU A 48 44.33 2.70 -21.45
C GLU A 48 43.08 2.13 -22.15
N THR A 49 41.91 2.12 -21.46
CA THR A 49 40.70 1.46 -21.94
C THR A 49 39.65 2.48 -22.37
N TRP A 50 38.77 2.08 -23.31
CA TRP A 50 37.65 2.86 -23.76
C TRP A 50 36.35 2.32 -23.16
N VAL A 51 35.64 3.18 -22.45
CA VAL A 51 34.39 2.86 -21.76
C VAL A 51 33.23 3.53 -22.45
N LEU A 52 32.16 2.78 -22.70
CA LEU A 52 30.93 3.32 -23.28
C LEU A 52 30.26 4.29 -22.31
N VAL A 53 29.94 5.48 -22.76
CA VAL A 53 29.16 6.49 -22.02
C VAL A 53 27.72 6.51 -22.49
N ALA A 54 27.47 6.59 -23.79
CA ALA A 54 26.13 6.61 -24.36
C ALA A 54 26.06 5.85 -25.67
N GLY A 55 24.90 5.25 -25.99
CA GLY A 55 24.64 4.55 -27.25
C GLY A 55 24.71 3.04 -27.20
N GLU A 56 24.41 2.38 -26.06
CA GLU A 56 24.46 0.94 -25.91
C GLU A 56 23.57 0.19 -26.91
N ARG A 57 22.33 0.66 -27.16
CA ARG A 57 21.44 0.08 -28.21
C ARG A 57 22.08 0.13 -29.59
N ARG A 58 22.76 1.27 -29.89
CA ARG A 58 23.46 1.44 -31.18
C ARG A 58 24.61 0.45 -31.28
N LEU A 59 25.38 0.25 -30.21
CA LEU A 59 26.46 -0.76 -30.22
C LEU A 59 25.92 -2.18 -30.40
N LYS A 60 24.84 -2.55 -29.72
CA LYS A 60 24.21 -3.87 -29.91
C LYS A 60 23.67 -4.05 -31.33
N ALA A 61 23.02 -3.04 -31.89
CA ALA A 61 22.55 -3.09 -33.27
C ALA A 61 23.73 -3.23 -34.26
N ILE A 62 24.83 -2.53 -34.03
CA ILE A 62 26.07 -2.63 -34.82
C ILE A 62 26.71 -4.02 -34.67
N GLU A 63 26.74 -4.56 -33.47
CA GLU A 63 27.23 -5.94 -33.20
C GLU A 63 26.47 -6.99 -34.03
N GLU A 64 25.11 -6.91 -34.02
CA GLU A 64 24.28 -7.81 -34.83
C GLU A 64 24.48 -7.62 -36.34
N ILE A 65 24.74 -6.38 -36.81
CA ILE A 65 25.08 -6.12 -38.22
C ILE A 65 26.39 -6.85 -38.59
N PHE A 66 27.40 -6.72 -37.75
CA PHE A 66 28.70 -7.38 -38.00
C PHE A 66 28.63 -8.89 -37.88
N GLU A 67 27.88 -9.46 -36.95
CA GLU A 67 27.67 -10.90 -36.83
C GLU A 67 27.04 -11.52 -38.08
N LEU A 68 26.22 -10.77 -38.79
CA LEU A 68 25.61 -11.15 -40.06
C LEU A 68 26.49 -10.85 -41.29
N GLY A 69 27.73 -10.37 -41.09
CA GLY A 69 28.64 -9.98 -42.16
C GLY A 69 28.22 -8.70 -42.88
N GLY A 70 27.37 -7.90 -42.27
CA GLY A 70 26.90 -6.62 -42.81
C GLY A 70 27.89 -5.48 -42.61
N ALA A 71 27.55 -4.33 -43.20
CA ALA A 71 28.26 -3.07 -43.06
C ALA A 71 27.26 -1.90 -42.96
N PHE A 72 27.71 -0.78 -42.43
CA PHE A 72 26.88 0.43 -42.35
C PHE A 72 27.73 1.68 -42.70
N THR A 73 27.07 2.78 -43.01
CA THR A 73 27.73 4.04 -43.28
C THR A 73 27.60 5.00 -42.10
N CYS A 74 28.63 5.82 -41.88
CA CYS A 74 28.58 6.94 -40.94
C CYS A 74 29.37 8.10 -41.49
N ASN A 75 28.73 9.28 -41.61
CA ASN A 75 29.33 10.48 -42.22
C ASN A 75 29.99 10.25 -43.61
N GLY A 76 29.42 9.35 -44.41
CA GLY A 76 29.90 9.04 -45.76
C GLY A 76 31.04 7.98 -45.81
N GLU A 77 31.52 7.48 -44.71
CA GLU A 77 32.47 6.38 -44.61
C GLU A 77 31.74 5.06 -44.29
N THR A 78 32.23 3.95 -44.89
CA THR A 78 31.65 2.61 -44.62
C THR A 78 32.45 1.87 -43.57
N PHE A 79 31.76 1.26 -42.62
CA PHE A 79 32.31 0.52 -41.50
C PHE A 79 31.89 -0.96 -41.58
N SER A 80 32.84 -1.84 -41.44
CA SER A 80 32.72 -3.32 -41.45
C SER A 80 33.75 -3.93 -40.51
N ASP A 81 33.79 -5.25 -40.45
CA ASP A 81 34.85 -6.04 -39.80
C ASP A 81 35.09 -5.65 -38.30
N GLY A 82 34.03 -5.32 -37.59
CA GLY A 82 34.10 -5.04 -36.16
C GLY A 82 34.66 -3.65 -35.79
N ILE A 83 34.89 -2.75 -36.76
CA ILE A 83 35.38 -1.40 -36.50
C ILE A 83 34.20 -0.44 -36.32
N VAL A 84 34.15 0.25 -35.18
CA VAL A 84 33.06 1.14 -34.80
C VAL A 84 33.52 2.59 -34.75
N PRO A 85 32.84 3.51 -35.46
CA PRO A 85 33.08 4.96 -35.29
C PRO A 85 32.55 5.43 -33.96
N PHE A 86 33.27 6.33 -33.29
CA PHE A 86 32.84 6.88 -32.02
C PHE A 86 33.19 8.35 -31.87
N THR A 87 32.51 9.01 -30.93
CA THR A 87 32.81 10.36 -30.50
C THR A 87 33.37 10.31 -29.07
N THR A 88 34.41 11.11 -28.81
CA THR A 88 34.95 11.25 -27.45
C THR A 88 34.24 12.40 -26.73
N LEU A 89 33.91 12.15 -25.46
CA LEU A 89 33.42 13.21 -24.59
C LEU A 89 34.53 14.10 -24.01
N GLY A 90 35.76 13.97 -24.46
CA GLY A 90 36.91 14.64 -23.86
C GLY A 90 37.22 14.07 -22.47
N GLU A 91 37.98 14.83 -21.66
CA GLU A 91 38.26 14.46 -20.24
C GLU A 91 37.12 14.92 -19.35
N LEU A 92 35.89 14.36 -19.52
CA LEU A 92 34.80 14.65 -18.58
C LEU A 92 35.09 14.02 -17.21
N SER A 93 34.74 14.75 -16.17
CA SER A 93 34.72 14.17 -14.83
C SER A 93 33.68 13.01 -14.78
N LEU A 94 33.84 12.10 -13.82
CA LEU A 94 32.86 11.01 -13.60
C LEU A 94 31.43 11.50 -13.50
N LEU A 95 31.22 12.66 -12.88
CA LEU A 95 29.92 13.29 -12.70
C LEU A 95 29.32 13.80 -14.01
N GLU A 96 30.11 14.38 -14.90
CA GLU A 96 29.65 14.88 -16.22
C GLU A 96 29.30 13.73 -17.18
N ALA A 97 30.05 12.62 -17.10
CA ALA A 97 29.74 11.42 -17.86
C ALA A 97 28.43 10.78 -17.42
N GLU A 98 28.19 10.73 -16.10
CA GLU A 98 26.95 10.24 -15.50
C GLU A 98 25.77 11.13 -15.84
N GLU A 99 25.96 12.45 -15.88
CA GLU A 99 24.96 13.43 -16.31
C GLU A 99 24.53 13.21 -17.76
N ALA A 100 25.47 13.02 -18.67
CA ALA A 100 25.16 12.77 -20.09
C ALA A 100 24.38 11.48 -20.29
N GLU A 101 24.68 10.40 -19.53
CA GLU A 101 23.93 9.16 -19.54
C GLU A 101 22.51 9.33 -19.01
N LEU A 102 22.33 10.06 -17.90
CA LEU A 102 21.03 10.32 -17.31
C LEU A 102 20.15 11.19 -18.20
N ASP A 103 20.71 12.23 -18.81
CA ASP A 103 19.98 13.14 -19.70
C ASP A 103 19.49 12.41 -20.97
N GLU A 104 20.29 11.51 -21.54
CA GLU A 104 19.85 10.64 -22.64
C GLU A 104 18.70 9.72 -22.19
N ASN A 105 18.83 9.10 -21.04
CA ASN A 105 17.82 8.16 -20.53
C ASN A 105 16.50 8.84 -20.21
N LEU A 106 16.51 9.98 -19.51
CA LEU A 106 15.28 10.70 -19.10
C LEU A 106 14.50 11.28 -20.31
N LYS A 107 15.15 11.54 -21.42
CA LYS A 107 14.51 12.01 -22.67
C LYS A 107 13.82 10.89 -23.48
N ARG A 108 13.99 9.62 -23.09
CA ARG A 108 13.33 8.49 -23.75
C ARG A 108 11.88 8.37 -23.33
N ARG A 109 11.01 8.00 -24.27
CA ARG A 109 9.57 7.79 -24.03
C ARG A 109 9.21 6.36 -23.60
N ASP A 110 10.16 5.43 -23.66
CA ASP A 110 9.94 3.98 -23.48
C ASP A 110 10.47 3.44 -22.13
N LEU A 111 10.78 4.30 -21.16
CA LEU A 111 11.18 3.87 -19.82
C LEU A 111 9.99 3.29 -19.06
N THR A 112 10.23 2.19 -18.37
CA THR A 112 9.30 1.74 -17.32
C THR A 112 9.26 2.75 -16.19
N TRP A 113 8.19 2.74 -15.38
CA TRP A 113 8.10 3.66 -14.25
C TRP A 113 9.22 3.44 -13.21
N GLN A 114 9.71 2.17 -13.09
CA GLN A 114 10.83 1.82 -12.21
C GLN A 114 12.13 2.44 -12.69
N GLU A 115 12.42 2.31 -13.98
CA GLU A 115 13.60 2.90 -14.61
C GLU A 115 13.56 4.43 -14.52
N HIS A 116 12.38 5.03 -14.74
CA HIS A 116 12.18 6.46 -14.60
C HIS A 116 12.41 6.94 -13.16
N ALA A 117 11.82 6.27 -12.18
CA ALA A 117 12.00 6.61 -10.77
C ALA A 117 13.47 6.48 -10.33
N ALA A 118 14.17 5.43 -10.79
CA ALA A 118 15.59 5.25 -10.52
C ALA A 118 16.44 6.37 -11.15
N ALA A 119 16.13 6.77 -12.39
CA ALA A 119 16.81 7.86 -13.09
C ALA A 119 16.60 9.20 -12.39
N VAL A 120 15.37 9.52 -11.98
CA VAL A 120 15.03 10.74 -11.22
C VAL A 120 15.78 10.80 -9.88
N ALA A 121 15.81 9.70 -9.14
CA ALA A 121 16.54 9.65 -7.87
C ALA A 121 18.05 9.83 -8.07
N ARG A 122 18.60 9.25 -9.14
CA ARG A 122 20.01 9.38 -9.48
C ARG A 122 20.37 10.80 -9.93
N LEU A 123 19.51 11.44 -10.74
CA LEU A 123 19.67 12.85 -11.14
C LEU A 123 19.71 13.76 -9.91
N HIS A 124 18.76 13.61 -8.99
CA HIS A 124 18.71 14.38 -7.76
C HIS A 124 20.02 14.24 -6.93
N ALA A 125 20.50 13.02 -6.76
CA ALA A 125 21.75 12.75 -6.05
C ALA A 125 22.98 13.34 -6.77
N LEU A 126 23.02 13.23 -8.11
CA LEU A 126 24.09 13.77 -8.94
C LEU A 126 24.17 15.29 -8.83
N ARG A 127 23.06 16.00 -8.90
CA ARG A 127 23.00 17.47 -8.76
C ARG A 127 23.48 17.92 -7.37
N GLY A 128 23.07 17.18 -6.33
CA GLY A 128 23.60 17.43 -4.96
C GLY A 128 25.12 17.27 -4.88
N ALA A 129 25.65 16.20 -5.48
CA ALA A 129 27.10 15.95 -5.52
C ALA A 129 27.89 17.00 -6.33
N GLN A 130 27.33 17.44 -7.48
CA GLN A 130 27.92 18.51 -8.29
C GLN A 130 27.99 19.82 -7.52
N LEU A 131 26.91 20.22 -6.85
CA LEU A 131 26.86 21.43 -6.04
C LEU A 131 27.86 21.37 -4.88
N ALA A 132 27.96 20.22 -4.20
CA ALA A 132 28.93 20.03 -3.10
C ALA A 132 30.38 20.17 -3.60
N LYS A 133 30.70 19.55 -4.74
CA LYS A 133 32.02 19.65 -5.37
C LYS A 133 32.35 21.07 -5.82
N GLN A 134 31.37 21.78 -6.40
CA GLN A 134 31.53 23.17 -6.79
C GLN A 134 31.87 24.07 -5.58
N LYS A 135 31.12 23.90 -4.48
CA LYS A 135 31.40 24.63 -3.23
C LYS A 135 32.80 24.33 -2.68
N GLU A 136 33.21 23.06 -2.70
CA GLU A 136 34.55 22.66 -2.22
C GLU A 136 35.66 23.31 -3.06
N GLN A 137 35.51 23.36 -4.39
CA GLN A 137 36.46 24.02 -5.27
C GLN A 137 36.53 25.53 -5.03
N MET A 138 35.37 26.22 -4.96
CA MET A 138 35.32 27.67 -4.71
C MET A 138 35.91 28.03 -3.33
N LEU A 139 35.70 27.20 -2.30
CA LEU A 139 36.30 27.37 -1.01
C LEU A 139 37.85 27.18 -1.06
N ALA A 140 38.32 26.22 -1.86
CA ALA A 140 39.75 26.00 -2.03
C ALA A 140 40.42 27.16 -2.77
N ASP A 141 39.71 27.78 -3.71
CA ASP A 141 40.17 28.94 -4.52
C ASP A 141 40.01 30.28 -3.76
N LEU A 142 39.51 30.28 -2.51
CA LEU A 142 39.17 31.46 -1.72
C LEU A 142 38.18 32.40 -2.44
N ASP A 143 37.27 31.85 -3.23
CA ASP A 143 36.26 32.60 -3.93
C ASP A 143 35.05 32.88 -3.02
N TYR A 144 34.88 34.14 -2.64
CA TYR A 144 33.78 34.57 -1.76
C TYR A 144 32.38 34.45 -2.42
N SER A 145 32.30 34.17 -3.71
CA SER A 145 31.01 33.94 -4.38
C SER A 145 30.36 32.61 -3.98
N VAL A 146 31.04 31.74 -3.24
CA VAL A 146 30.48 30.49 -2.67
C VAL A 146 29.22 30.74 -1.83
N GLU A 147 29.13 31.91 -1.17
CA GLU A 147 27.96 32.31 -0.37
C GLU A 147 26.71 32.58 -1.23
N LEU A 148 26.86 32.77 -2.53
CA LEU A 148 25.77 32.97 -3.47
C LEU A 148 25.18 31.66 -3.97
N LEU A 149 25.84 30.51 -3.74
CA LEU A 149 25.33 29.21 -4.13
C LEU A 149 24.24 28.72 -3.14
N PRO A 150 23.21 28.00 -3.62
CA PRO A 150 22.20 27.40 -2.75
C PRO A 150 22.85 26.44 -1.74
N GLU A 151 22.30 26.36 -0.52
CA GLU A 151 22.84 25.47 0.51
C GLU A 151 22.81 24.00 0.06
N GLU A 152 21.74 23.59 -0.56
CA GLU A 152 21.54 22.23 -1.09
C GLU A 152 20.73 22.24 -2.38
N HIS A 153 20.86 21.17 -3.17
CA HIS A 153 19.98 20.90 -4.29
C HIS A 153 18.66 20.32 -3.81
N THR A 154 17.56 20.99 -4.07
CA THR A 154 16.24 20.63 -3.53
C THR A 154 15.42 19.79 -4.50
N ILE A 155 14.35 19.14 -3.98
CA ILE A 155 13.35 18.45 -4.81
C ILE A 155 12.68 19.42 -5.81
N ALA A 156 12.52 20.69 -5.42
CA ALA A 156 11.97 21.72 -6.29
C ALA A 156 12.86 22.00 -7.51
N ASP A 157 14.18 21.97 -7.31
CA ASP A 157 15.15 22.18 -8.39
C ASP A 157 15.15 21.00 -9.37
N THR A 158 15.06 19.77 -8.86
CA THR A 158 14.91 18.56 -9.70
C THR A 158 13.58 18.59 -10.47
N ALA A 159 12.49 19.00 -9.84
CA ALA A 159 11.18 19.10 -10.51
C ALA A 159 11.20 20.15 -11.64
N GLU A 160 11.83 21.30 -11.40
CA GLU A 160 12.00 22.35 -12.39
C GLU A 160 12.87 21.87 -13.57
N GLU A 161 13.96 21.16 -13.30
CA GLU A 161 14.84 20.60 -14.33
C GLU A 161 14.11 19.59 -15.22
N LEU A 162 13.29 18.71 -14.64
CA LEU A 162 12.58 17.66 -15.37
C LEU A 162 11.35 18.16 -16.14
N THR A 163 10.63 19.13 -15.60
CA THR A 163 9.31 19.52 -16.10
C THR A 163 9.21 20.98 -16.57
N GLY A 164 10.22 21.80 -16.30
CA GLY A 164 10.17 23.25 -16.48
C GLY A 164 9.25 23.96 -15.49
N ARG A 165 8.82 23.30 -14.42
CA ARG A 165 7.82 23.80 -13.44
C ARG A 165 8.21 23.48 -12.02
N ARG A 166 7.92 24.42 -11.11
CA ARG A 166 8.32 24.38 -9.70
C ARG A 166 7.14 24.22 -8.72
N GLU A 167 5.91 24.03 -9.23
CA GLU A 167 4.72 23.94 -8.40
C GLU A 167 4.69 22.63 -7.56
N GLY A 168 3.97 22.67 -6.42
CA GLY A 168 3.95 21.59 -5.44
C GLY A 168 3.51 20.23 -5.97
N TYR A 169 2.66 20.18 -7.00
CA TYR A 169 2.26 18.93 -7.66
C TYR A 169 3.46 18.19 -8.28
N TYR A 170 4.33 18.90 -9.00
CA TYR A 170 5.51 18.30 -9.64
C TYR A 170 6.57 17.90 -8.61
N GLN A 171 6.74 18.69 -7.55
CA GLN A 171 7.61 18.34 -6.44
C GLN A 171 7.14 17.06 -5.72
N ASP A 172 5.81 16.88 -5.54
CA ASP A 172 5.26 15.69 -4.91
C ASP A 172 5.51 14.43 -5.76
N SER A 173 5.39 14.53 -7.08
CA SER A 173 5.72 13.43 -8.00
C SER A 173 7.19 13.03 -7.89
N VAL A 174 8.11 13.99 -8.00
CA VAL A 174 9.56 13.75 -7.87
C VAL A 174 9.91 13.17 -6.50
N ARG A 175 9.31 13.69 -5.43
CA ARG A 175 9.52 13.16 -4.06
C ARG A 175 9.12 11.70 -3.96
N LYS A 176 7.97 11.32 -4.50
CA LYS A 176 7.48 9.94 -4.50
C LYS A 176 8.44 9.03 -5.27
N GLU A 177 8.89 9.44 -6.45
CA GLU A 177 9.82 8.70 -7.27
C GLU A 177 11.16 8.47 -6.57
N ILE A 178 11.74 9.51 -5.94
CA ILE A 178 12.99 9.40 -5.16
C ILE A 178 12.82 8.43 -3.97
N ILE A 179 11.67 8.46 -3.30
CA ILE A 179 11.42 7.56 -2.16
C ILE A 179 11.28 6.12 -2.66
N VAL A 180 10.47 5.88 -3.68
CA VAL A 180 10.20 4.54 -4.19
C VAL A 180 11.43 3.91 -4.83
N ALA A 181 12.28 4.70 -5.49
CA ALA A 181 13.54 4.24 -6.10
C ALA A 181 14.45 3.51 -5.10
N LYS A 182 14.42 3.89 -3.82
CA LYS A 182 15.20 3.25 -2.74
C LYS A 182 14.69 1.87 -2.33
N HIS A 183 13.52 1.46 -2.83
CA HIS A 183 12.82 0.24 -2.43
C HIS A 183 12.42 -0.64 -3.63
N LEU A 184 13.03 -0.44 -4.80
CA LEU A 184 12.76 -1.23 -6.01
C LEU A 184 13.22 -2.69 -5.91
N ASP A 185 14.09 -3.00 -4.97
CA ASP A 185 14.50 -4.35 -4.59
C ASP A 185 13.38 -5.15 -3.89
N ASN A 186 12.36 -4.47 -3.35
CA ASN A 186 11.20 -5.11 -2.75
C ASN A 186 10.25 -5.64 -3.83
N PRO A 187 10.01 -6.98 -3.92
CA PRO A 187 9.18 -7.57 -4.98
C PRO A 187 7.73 -7.05 -5.02
N VAL A 188 7.20 -6.59 -3.89
CA VAL A 188 5.83 -6.03 -3.80
C VAL A 188 5.80 -4.64 -4.43
N ILE A 189 6.82 -3.84 -4.15
CA ILE A 189 6.96 -2.48 -4.70
C ILE A 189 7.26 -2.56 -6.20
N ALA A 190 8.16 -3.44 -6.61
CA ALA A 190 8.54 -3.62 -8.02
C ALA A 190 7.37 -4.07 -8.93
N LYS A 191 6.36 -4.75 -8.38
CA LYS A 191 5.15 -5.19 -9.12
C LYS A 191 4.05 -4.13 -9.23
N ALA A 192 4.21 -2.95 -8.62
CA ALA A 192 3.25 -1.87 -8.74
C ALA A 192 3.15 -1.38 -10.20
N LYS A 193 2.00 -0.84 -10.57
CA LYS A 193 1.75 -0.36 -11.94
C LYS A 193 2.26 1.07 -12.19
N SER A 194 2.56 1.80 -11.11
CA SER A 194 3.06 3.18 -11.16
C SER A 194 3.81 3.55 -9.89
N ALA A 195 4.60 4.62 -9.95
CA ALA A 195 5.28 5.19 -8.78
C ALA A 195 4.32 5.63 -7.68
N ASP A 196 3.14 6.15 -8.01
CA ASP A 196 2.10 6.51 -7.05
C ASP A 196 1.54 5.30 -6.30
N GLU A 197 1.29 4.20 -7.01
CA GLU A 197 0.85 2.94 -6.39
C GLU A 197 1.94 2.36 -5.49
N ALA A 198 3.17 2.32 -5.98
CA ALA A 198 4.34 1.88 -5.22
C ALA A 198 4.53 2.69 -3.92
N PHE A 199 4.39 4.01 -3.99
CA PHE A 199 4.46 4.89 -2.83
C PHE A 199 3.36 4.61 -1.81
N LYS A 200 2.11 4.38 -2.25
CA LYS A 200 1.00 4.00 -1.37
C LYS A 200 1.25 2.67 -0.67
N LEU A 201 1.79 1.67 -1.40
CA LEU A 201 2.15 0.37 -0.83
C LEU A 201 3.26 0.51 0.23
N LEU A 202 4.29 1.29 -0.07
CA LEU A 202 5.38 1.57 0.86
C LEU A 202 4.88 2.24 2.14
N LYS A 203 4.04 3.27 2.02
CA LYS A 203 3.45 3.96 3.18
C LYS A 203 2.62 3.04 4.06
N ARG A 204 1.85 2.14 3.46
CA ARG A 204 1.08 1.13 4.20
C ARG A 204 1.99 0.15 4.96
N ASP A 205 3.07 -0.30 4.31
CA ASP A 205 4.03 -1.21 4.97
C ASP A 205 4.76 -0.54 6.14
N GLU A 206 5.17 0.72 5.99
CA GLU A 206 5.75 1.52 7.07
C GLU A 206 4.77 1.69 8.25
N GLU A 207 3.51 2.02 7.95
CA GLU A 207 2.47 2.19 8.98
C GLU A 207 2.18 0.85 9.68
N ARG A 208 2.08 -0.24 8.92
CA ARG A 208 1.93 -1.59 9.46
C ARG A 208 3.06 -1.95 10.43
N LYS A 209 4.32 -1.76 10.03
CA LYS A 209 5.49 -2.02 10.88
C LYS A 209 5.46 -1.18 12.15
N LYS A 210 5.07 0.10 12.04
CA LYS A 210 4.92 1.00 13.19
C LYS A 210 3.83 0.52 14.14
N ASN A 211 2.68 0.08 13.62
CA ASN A 211 1.56 -0.42 14.41
C ASN A 211 1.93 -1.73 15.12
N ILE A 212 2.58 -2.68 14.45
CA ILE A 212 3.07 -3.92 15.08
C ILE A 212 4.04 -3.62 16.22
N LYS A 213 4.97 -2.67 16.01
CA LYS A 213 5.91 -2.26 17.05
C LYS A 213 5.19 -1.62 18.24
N LEU A 214 4.17 -0.80 18.00
CA LEU A 214 3.35 -0.21 19.05
C LEU A 214 2.61 -1.30 19.85
N ALA A 215 1.97 -2.25 19.18
CA ALA A 215 1.29 -3.38 19.83
C ALA A 215 2.23 -4.19 20.74
N ALA A 216 3.46 -4.41 20.27
CA ALA A 216 4.47 -5.12 21.08
C ALA A 216 4.91 -4.37 22.33
N THR A 217 4.91 -3.01 22.28
CA THR A 217 5.30 -2.18 23.46
C THR A 217 4.20 -2.07 24.50
N VAL A 218 2.93 -2.11 24.10
CA VAL A 218 1.77 -1.96 25.02
C VAL A 218 1.40 -3.25 25.70
N GLY A 219 1.75 -4.41 25.12
CA GLY A 219 1.41 -5.73 25.66
C GLY A 219 0.05 -6.23 25.17
N ALA A 220 -0.45 -7.32 25.82
CA ALA A 220 -1.62 -8.05 25.35
C ALA A 220 -2.97 -7.51 25.88
N THR A 221 -2.96 -6.54 26.78
CA THR A 221 -4.18 -5.99 27.39
C THR A 221 -4.04 -4.50 27.61
N PHE A 222 -5.04 -3.75 27.21
CA PHE A 222 -5.16 -2.33 27.49
C PHE A 222 -6.52 -2.03 28.10
N ASN A 223 -6.54 -1.21 29.15
CA ASN A 223 -7.73 -0.78 29.86
C ASN A 223 -7.78 0.75 29.89
N ALA A 224 -8.88 1.31 29.40
CA ALA A 224 -9.18 2.74 29.48
C ALA A 224 -10.51 2.93 30.22
N ASP A 225 -10.45 2.84 31.55
CA ASP A 225 -11.59 2.97 32.47
C ASP A 225 -12.75 2.02 32.09
N LYS A 226 -13.70 2.50 31.28
CA LYS A 226 -14.88 1.74 30.84
C LYS A 226 -14.61 0.75 29.71
N HIS A 227 -13.48 0.85 29.02
CA HIS A 227 -13.22 0.07 27.82
C HIS A 227 -11.97 -0.79 28.00
N GLN A 228 -12.04 -2.02 27.50
CA GLN A 228 -10.93 -2.99 27.58
C GLN A 228 -10.64 -3.56 26.18
N LEU A 229 -9.39 -3.64 25.83
CA LEU A 229 -8.93 -4.25 24.58
C LEU A 229 -7.92 -5.37 24.90
N PHE A 230 -8.17 -6.56 24.37
CA PHE A 230 -7.33 -7.73 24.55
C PHE A 230 -6.71 -8.19 23.24
N HIS A 231 -5.39 -8.37 23.22
CA HIS A 231 -4.69 -9.02 22.13
C HIS A 231 -4.74 -10.54 22.34
N THR A 232 -5.76 -11.22 21.81
CA THR A 232 -6.05 -12.62 22.12
C THR A 232 -6.90 -13.29 21.04
N ASN A 233 -6.90 -14.64 21.06
CA ASN A 233 -7.88 -15.43 20.33
C ASN A 233 -9.25 -15.33 21.00
N CYS A 234 -10.30 -15.05 20.24
CA CYS A 234 -11.65 -14.86 20.79
C CYS A 234 -12.23 -16.12 21.42
N LEU A 235 -12.01 -17.31 20.84
CA LEU A 235 -12.54 -18.57 21.41
C LEU A 235 -11.91 -18.86 22.76
N GLU A 236 -10.59 -18.74 22.88
CA GLU A 236 -9.86 -18.96 24.14
C GLU A 236 -10.32 -17.98 25.22
N TRP A 237 -10.55 -16.73 24.87
CA TRP A 237 -11.00 -15.71 25.81
C TRP A 237 -12.44 -15.95 26.24
N MET A 238 -13.35 -16.24 25.28
CA MET A 238 -14.76 -16.50 25.57
C MET A 238 -15.00 -17.79 26.37
N ALA A 239 -14.13 -18.78 26.23
CA ALA A 239 -14.26 -20.04 26.96
C ALA A 239 -13.97 -19.92 28.48
N ARG A 240 -13.35 -18.82 28.93
CA ARG A 240 -12.97 -18.65 30.34
C ARG A 240 -14.21 -18.44 31.22
N PRO A 241 -14.30 -19.13 32.39
CA PRO A 241 -15.44 -19.03 33.29
C PRO A 241 -15.76 -17.60 33.73
N GLU A 242 -14.74 -16.77 33.96
CA GLU A 242 -14.87 -15.38 34.39
C GLU A 242 -15.56 -14.49 33.37
N ASN A 243 -15.63 -14.91 32.12
CA ASN A 243 -16.23 -14.12 31.04
C ASN A 243 -17.69 -14.49 30.76
N GLN A 244 -18.21 -15.51 31.44
CA GLN A 244 -19.58 -15.98 31.19
C GLN A 244 -20.64 -15.02 31.71
N GLY A 245 -21.76 -14.89 30.97
CA GLY A 245 -22.94 -14.15 31.38
C GLY A 245 -22.76 -12.63 31.61
N GLN A 246 -21.77 -12.00 30.96
CA GLN A 246 -21.41 -10.61 31.27
C GLN A 246 -22.01 -9.57 30.35
N PHE A 247 -22.25 -9.90 29.08
CA PHE A 247 -22.51 -8.91 28.03
C PHE A 247 -24.00 -8.76 27.72
N ASP A 248 -24.41 -7.51 27.51
CA ASP A 248 -25.76 -7.14 27.11
C ASP A 248 -25.94 -7.19 25.59
N VAL A 249 -24.86 -6.90 24.85
CA VAL A 249 -24.88 -6.87 23.39
C VAL A 249 -23.55 -7.39 22.83
N ILE A 250 -23.65 -8.24 21.81
CA ILE A 250 -22.56 -8.57 20.90
C ILE A 250 -22.78 -7.80 19.60
N LEU A 251 -21.74 -7.09 19.14
CA LEU A 251 -21.71 -6.45 17.83
C LEU A 251 -20.35 -6.74 17.21
N THR A 252 -20.30 -7.55 16.15
CA THR A 252 -19.03 -8.10 15.67
C THR A 252 -19.03 -8.46 14.20
N ASP A 253 -17.83 -8.40 13.59
CA ASP A 253 -17.57 -8.66 12.17
C ASP A 253 -16.55 -9.80 12.01
N PRO A 254 -17.02 -11.08 12.10
CA PRO A 254 -16.13 -12.23 11.97
C PRO A 254 -15.63 -12.44 10.54
N PRO A 255 -14.57 -13.25 10.33
CA PRO A 255 -14.22 -13.75 8.99
C PRO A 255 -15.43 -14.40 8.31
N TYR A 256 -15.56 -14.22 6.98
CA TYR A 256 -16.75 -14.70 6.25
C TYR A 256 -16.60 -16.10 5.64
N GLY A 257 -15.40 -16.67 5.62
CA GLY A 257 -15.13 -17.98 5.03
C GLY A 257 -15.36 -18.04 3.54
N MET A 258 -15.06 -16.95 2.85
CA MET A 258 -15.32 -16.83 1.42
C MET A 258 -14.16 -17.31 0.55
N GLY A 259 -12.99 -17.57 1.14
CA GLY A 259 -11.79 -17.88 0.35
C GLY A 259 -11.55 -16.77 -0.66
N ALA A 260 -11.30 -15.55 -0.23
CA ALA A 260 -11.27 -14.34 -1.07
C ALA A 260 -10.38 -14.44 -2.34
N GLN A 261 -9.63 -15.51 -2.48
CA GLN A 261 -8.83 -15.85 -3.66
C GLN A 261 -9.63 -16.58 -4.76
N ASP A 262 -10.78 -17.18 -4.42
CA ASP A 262 -11.51 -18.09 -5.31
C ASP A 262 -12.69 -17.43 -6.06
N PHE A 263 -13.14 -16.25 -5.63
CA PHE A 263 -14.24 -15.55 -6.28
C PHE A 263 -13.75 -14.53 -7.30
N GLY A 264 -13.86 -14.88 -8.58
CA GLY A 264 -13.60 -13.98 -9.69
C GLY A 264 -14.44 -12.69 -9.67
N ASP A 265 -15.62 -12.73 -9.03
CA ASP A 265 -16.52 -11.59 -8.84
C ASP A 265 -16.29 -10.81 -7.53
N ALA A 266 -15.40 -11.27 -6.66
CA ALA A 266 -15.00 -10.53 -5.45
C ALA A 266 -14.23 -9.24 -5.73
N GLY A 267 -14.11 -8.87 -7.02
CA GLY A 267 -13.60 -7.57 -7.46
C GLY A 267 -12.11 -7.43 -7.31
N GLY A 268 -11.39 -8.24 -8.08
CA GLY A 268 -9.95 -8.10 -8.24
C GLY A 268 -9.18 -8.37 -6.95
N LYS A 269 -8.06 -9.00 -7.06
CA LYS A 269 -7.09 -9.16 -5.97
C LYS A 269 -7.08 -7.89 -5.12
N LEU A 270 -7.46 -7.99 -3.87
CA LEU A 270 -7.03 -7.04 -2.84
C LEU A 270 -5.51 -7.13 -2.82
N SER A 271 -4.89 -6.45 -3.79
CA SER A 271 -3.46 -6.47 -3.99
C SER A 271 -2.82 -5.90 -2.74
N GLY A 272 -2.12 -6.74 -2.00
CA GLY A 272 -1.26 -6.33 -0.90
C GLY A 272 -1.80 -6.47 0.52
N ILE A 273 -3.00 -7.06 0.73
CA ILE A 273 -3.38 -7.53 2.06
C ILE A 273 -3.14 -9.04 2.05
N GLU A 274 -2.00 -9.47 2.55
CA GLU A 274 -1.88 -10.84 3.05
C GLU A 274 -2.82 -10.94 4.25
N HIS A 275 -3.95 -11.61 4.07
CA HIS A 275 -4.78 -12.00 5.20
C HIS A 275 -3.95 -12.96 6.06
N HIS A 276 -3.62 -12.55 7.27
CA HIS A 276 -2.85 -13.36 8.22
C HIS A 276 -3.67 -14.50 8.84
N TYR A 277 -4.89 -14.72 8.37
CA TYR A 277 -5.75 -15.81 8.78
C TYR A 277 -6.35 -16.50 7.55
N ASP A 278 -6.57 -17.80 7.69
CA ASP A 278 -7.23 -18.61 6.69
C ASP A 278 -8.72 -18.27 6.65
N ASP A 279 -9.18 -17.59 5.57
CA ASP A 279 -10.58 -17.25 5.31
C ASP A 279 -11.26 -18.33 4.45
N SER A 280 -10.80 -19.59 4.51
CA SER A 280 -11.45 -20.71 3.85
C SER A 280 -12.78 -21.07 4.53
N TYR A 281 -13.65 -21.74 3.78
CA TYR A 281 -14.92 -22.25 4.33
C TYR A 281 -14.71 -23.21 5.52
N ASP A 282 -13.74 -24.10 5.42
CA ASP A 282 -13.49 -25.10 6.49
C ASP A 282 -12.98 -24.43 7.78
N SER A 283 -12.12 -23.44 7.67
CA SER A 283 -11.68 -22.60 8.78
C SER A 283 -12.83 -21.83 9.41
N TRP A 284 -13.68 -21.21 8.61
CA TRP A 284 -14.87 -20.51 9.06
C TRP A 284 -15.85 -21.46 9.78
N LYS A 285 -16.11 -22.62 9.20
CA LYS A 285 -16.99 -23.64 9.81
C LYS A 285 -16.46 -24.11 11.17
N THR A 286 -15.17 -24.37 11.25
CA THR A 286 -14.51 -24.75 12.51
C THR A 286 -14.61 -23.66 13.55
N LEU A 287 -14.45 -22.39 13.14
CA LEU A 287 -14.58 -21.23 14.01
C LEU A 287 -16.02 -21.07 14.56
N MET A 288 -17.05 -21.24 13.72
CA MET A 288 -18.43 -20.89 14.06
C MET A 288 -19.21 -22.03 14.73
N ALA A 289 -18.96 -23.28 14.34
CA ALA A 289 -19.79 -24.44 14.68
C ALA A 289 -19.31 -25.17 15.94
N GLY A 290 -20.21 -26.00 16.51
CA GLY A 290 -19.92 -26.90 17.63
C GLY A 290 -20.04 -26.25 19.00
N GLU A 291 -19.88 -27.07 20.06
CA GLU A 291 -20.03 -26.64 21.45
C GLU A 291 -18.93 -25.67 21.92
N THR A 292 -17.78 -25.74 21.31
CA THR A 292 -16.62 -24.83 21.55
C THR A 292 -16.46 -23.77 20.45
N GLY A 293 -17.37 -23.77 19.49
CA GLY A 293 -17.38 -22.77 18.40
C GLY A 293 -17.91 -21.42 18.85
N TRP A 294 -17.66 -20.43 18.05
CA TRP A 294 -18.00 -19.04 18.35
C TRP A 294 -19.48 -18.85 18.71
N CYS A 295 -20.42 -19.50 17.99
CA CYS A 295 -21.85 -19.32 18.22
C CYS A 295 -22.28 -19.78 19.64
N ALA A 296 -21.76 -20.89 20.11
CA ALA A 296 -22.03 -21.40 21.46
C ALA A 296 -21.37 -20.53 22.53
N LEU A 297 -20.11 -20.19 22.36
CA LEU A 297 -19.38 -19.32 23.29
C LEU A 297 -19.97 -17.90 23.34
N ALA A 298 -20.40 -17.35 22.21
CA ALA A 298 -21.11 -16.09 22.16
C ALA A 298 -22.41 -16.10 22.96
N TYR A 299 -23.16 -17.22 22.92
CA TYR A 299 -24.32 -17.39 23.75
C TYR A 299 -23.93 -17.45 25.25
N ALA A 300 -22.88 -18.15 25.57
CA ALA A 300 -22.46 -18.37 26.97
C ALA A 300 -21.96 -17.06 27.64
N ILE A 301 -21.20 -16.23 26.95
CA ILE A 301 -20.68 -14.97 27.53
C ILE A 301 -21.74 -13.88 27.71
N THR A 302 -22.92 -14.02 27.08
CA THR A 302 -24.01 -13.03 27.19
C THR A 302 -24.90 -13.28 28.38
N LYS A 303 -25.46 -12.18 28.93
CA LYS A 303 -26.50 -12.25 30.00
C LYS A 303 -27.73 -13.02 29.53
N PRO A 304 -28.63 -13.41 30.43
CA PRO A 304 -29.89 -14.11 30.09
C PRO A 304 -30.77 -13.34 29.13
N GLN A 305 -30.59 -12.03 29.04
CA GLN A 305 -31.25 -11.13 28.08
C GLN A 305 -30.21 -10.36 27.32
N ALA A 306 -30.01 -10.68 26.05
CA ALA A 306 -28.98 -10.06 25.21
C ALA A 306 -29.40 -9.96 23.74
N HIS A 307 -28.74 -9.08 23.01
CA HIS A 307 -28.81 -8.99 21.55
C HIS A 307 -27.47 -9.34 20.91
N ALA A 308 -27.53 -9.86 19.69
CA ALA A 308 -26.36 -10.10 18.85
C ALA A 308 -26.57 -9.52 17.46
N TYR A 309 -25.60 -8.76 16.99
CA TYR A 309 -25.46 -8.25 15.64
C TYR A 309 -24.18 -8.82 15.05
N VAL A 310 -24.31 -9.67 14.03
CA VAL A 310 -23.18 -10.40 13.46
C VAL A 310 -23.13 -10.15 11.96
N PHE A 311 -22.09 -9.46 11.50
CA PHE A 311 -21.87 -9.29 10.08
C PHE A 311 -21.61 -10.64 9.42
N CYS A 312 -22.11 -10.84 8.22
CA CYS A 312 -21.88 -12.06 7.46
C CYS A 312 -22.02 -11.82 5.96
N ASP A 313 -21.48 -12.74 5.19
CA ASP A 313 -21.77 -12.82 3.75
C ASP A 313 -23.14 -13.46 3.50
N PHE A 314 -23.71 -13.15 2.35
CA PHE A 314 -25.02 -13.68 1.95
C PHE A 314 -25.04 -15.22 1.86
N ASP A 315 -23.97 -15.81 1.32
CA ASP A 315 -23.85 -17.25 1.19
C ASP A 315 -23.72 -17.98 2.52
N ARG A 316 -23.27 -17.28 3.56
CA ARG A 316 -23.09 -17.82 4.92
C ARG A 316 -24.24 -17.52 5.87
N PHE A 317 -25.16 -16.66 5.48
CA PHE A 317 -26.28 -16.22 6.34
C PHE A 317 -27.12 -17.39 6.87
N HIS A 318 -27.52 -18.33 6.02
CA HIS A 318 -28.35 -19.45 6.43
C HIS A 318 -27.64 -20.44 7.37
N GLU A 319 -26.39 -20.68 7.11
CA GLU A 319 -25.56 -21.59 7.92
C GLU A 319 -25.22 -20.98 9.27
N LEU A 320 -24.82 -19.70 9.30
CA LEU A 320 -24.60 -18.95 10.54
C LEU A 320 -25.87 -18.90 11.38
N LYS A 321 -27.03 -18.64 10.76
CA LYS A 321 -28.32 -18.66 11.42
C LYS A 321 -28.60 -20.01 12.07
N LEU A 322 -28.33 -21.11 11.39
CA LEU A 322 -28.51 -22.46 11.94
C LEU A 322 -27.62 -22.68 13.16
N TYR A 323 -26.33 -22.34 13.09
CA TYR A 323 -25.42 -22.51 14.22
C TYR A 323 -25.80 -21.63 15.42
N MET A 324 -26.24 -20.42 15.20
CA MET A 324 -26.77 -19.54 16.24
C MET A 324 -28.03 -20.14 16.90
N GLN A 325 -28.96 -20.68 16.11
CA GLN A 325 -30.17 -21.34 16.62
C GLN A 325 -29.84 -22.59 17.45
N ILE A 326 -28.89 -23.40 17.00
CA ILE A 326 -28.42 -24.58 17.75
C ILE A 326 -27.83 -24.15 19.10
N ALA A 327 -27.12 -23.03 19.13
CA ALA A 327 -26.57 -22.44 20.35
C ALA A 327 -27.63 -21.86 21.31
N GLY A 328 -28.87 -21.71 20.88
CA GLY A 328 -29.99 -21.24 21.70
C GLY A 328 -30.49 -19.83 21.42
N TRP A 329 -29.94 -19.16 20.42
CA TRP A 329 -30.40 -17.81 19.99
C TRP A 329 -31.73 -17.90 19.25
N TYR A 330 -32.63 -16.93 19.47
CA TYR A 330 -33.73 -16.65 18.56
C TYR A 330 -33.23 -15.73 17.47
N VAL A 331 -33.14 -16.24 16.24
CA VAL A 331 -32.58 -15.49 15.10
C VAL A 331 -33.71 -15.01 14.18
N PHE A 332 -33.68 -13.74 13.81
CA PHE A 332 -34.65 -13.16 12.91
C PHE A 332 -34.55 -13.79 11.50
N ARG A 333 -35.71 -13.83 10.83
CA ARG A 333 -35.82 -14.47 9.52
C ARG A 333 -35.02 -13.72 8.45
N THR A 334 -35.10 -12.39 8.47
CA THR A 334 -34.49 -11.48 7.50
C THR A 334 -33.23 -10.87 8.08
N PRO A 335 -32.18 -10.62 7.28
CA PRO A 335 -31.03 -9.88 7.73
C PRO A 335 -31.34 -8.40 7.96
N LEU A 336 -30.52 -7.72 8.74
CA LEU A 336 -30.38 -6.29 8.62
C LEU A 336 -29.47 -5.97 7.44
N VAL A 337 -29.72 -4.85 6.77
CA VAL A 337 -28.96 -4.41 5.61
C VAL A 337 -28.28 -3.08 5.90
N ASN A 338 -26.96 -3.02 5.76
CA ASN A 338 -26.21 -1.77 5.74
C ASN A 338 -26.05 -1.33 4.28
N HIS A 339 -26.77 -0.30 3.88
CA HIS A 339 -26.63 0.33 2.57
C HIS A 339 -25.51 1.38 2.60
N LYS A 340 -24.50 1.21 1.74
CA LYS A 340 -23.36 2.10 1.60
C LYS A 340 -23.64 3.19 0.57
N ILE A 341 -24.02 4.39 1.03
CA ILE A 341 -24.30 5.52 0.15
C ILE A 341 -23.00 5.97 -0.55
N ASN A 342 -23.08 6.21 -1.86
CA ASN A 342 -21.97 6.73 -2.69
C ASN A 342 -20.67 5.91 -2.68
N SER A 343 -20.72 4.71 -2.13
CA SER A 343 -19.58 3.80 -2.10
C SER A 343 -20.00 2.41 -2.59
N GLY A 344 -19.06 1.50 -2.63
CA GLY A 344 -19.30 0.13 -3.02
C GLY A 344 -18.35 -0.34 -4.11
N ARG A 345 -18.21 -1.64 -4.21
CA ARG A 345 -17.33 -2.29 -5.20
C ARG A 345 -18.09 -2.56 -6.48
N VAL A 346 -17.39 -2.43 -7.61
CA VAL A 346 -17.84 -2.89 -8.91
C VAL A 346 -16.94 -4.05 -9.31
N PRO A 347 -17.30 -5.30 -8.98
CA PRO A 347 -16.45 -6.47 -9.22
C PRO A 347 -16.10 -6.66 -10.69
N LEU A 348 -17.11 -6.52 -11.55
CA LEU A 348 -17.03 -6.64 -12.99
C LEU A 348 -17.62 -5.37 -13.61
N PRO A 349 -16.80 -4.33 -13.86
CA PRO A 349 -17.30 -3.01 -14.28
C PRO A 349 -18.20 -3.04 -15.52
N ASP A 350 -17.93 -3.96 -16.44
CA ASP A 350 -18.64 -4.08 -17.72
C ASP A 350 -19.81 -5.08 -17.69
N GLN A 351 -19.99 -5.86 -16.63
CA GLN A 351 -20.90 -7.01 -16.59
C GLN A 351 -21.80 -7.07 -15.36
N GLY A 352 -21.39 -6.47 -14.25
CA GLY A 352 -22.07 -6.64 -12.97
C GLY A 352 -22.55 -5.33 -12.33
N PRO A 353 -23.51 -5.43 -11.38
CA PRO A 353 -23.95 -4.28 -10.61
C PRO A 353 -22.89 -3.83 -9.60
N ARG A 354 -22.98 -2.56 -9.18
CA ARG A 354 -22.23 -2.07 -8.03
C ARG A 354 -22.79 -2.69 -6.75
N ARG A 355 -21.97 -3.33 -5.94
CA ARG A 355 -22.34 -3.86 -4.63
C ARG A 355 -22.31 -2.73 -3.60
N GLN A 356 -23.48 -2.32 -3.10
CA GLN A 356 -23.66 -1.20 -2.19
C GLN A 356 -24.25 -1.60 -0.84
N TYR A 357 -24.24 -2.87 -0.48
CA TYR A 357 -24.75 -3.28 0.81
C TYR A 357 -23.88 -4.37 1.46
N GLU A 358 -24.05 -4.50 2.77
CA GLU A 358 -23.60 -5.60 3.60
C GLU A 358 -24.78 -6.07 4.44
N ILE A 359 -24.78 -7.34 4.87
CA ILE A 359 -25.85 -7.88 5.70
C ILE A 359 -25.32 -8.23 7.09
N LEU A 360 -26.24 -8.20 8.06
CA LEU A 360 -26.00 -8.63 9.43
C LEU A 360 -27.11 -9.57 9.87
N LEU A 361 -26.71 -10.63 10.55
CA LEU A 361 -27.63 -11.46 11.31
C LEU A 361 -27.98 -10.75 12.62
N TYR A 362 -29.28 -10.66 12.96
CA TYR A 362 -29.77 -10.17 14.23
C TYR A 362 -30.38 -11.30 15.04
N ALA A 363 -29.98 -11.41 16.30
CA ALA A 363 -30.45 -12.45 17.19
C ALA A 363 -30.72 -11.93 18.61
N ILE A 364 -31.64 -12.62 19.32
CA ILE A 364 -32.03 -12.31 20.69
C ILE A 364 -31.80 -13.52 21.58
N LYS A 365 -31.26 -13.28 22.75
CA LYS A 365 -31.28 -14.23 23.88
C LYS A 365 -32.32 -13.77 24.91
N GLY A 366 -33.17 -14.71 25.36
CA GLY A 366 -34.26 -14.41 26.26
C GLY A 366 -35.34 -13.49 25.66
N LYS A 367 -35.70 -12.44 26.39
CA LYS A 367 -36.72 -11.45 25.99
C LYS A 367 -36.21 -10.02 26.04
N LYS A 368 -34.93 -9.80 25.68
CA LYS A 368 -34.37 -8.43 25.62
C LYS A 368 -35.20 -7.57 24.65
N GLN A 369 -35.68 -6.45 25.15
CA GLN A 369 -36.42 -5.50 24.33
C GLN A 369 -35.47 -4.51 23.67
N VAL A 370 -35.80 -4.09 22.45
CA VAL A 370 -35.14 -2.97 21.80
C VAL A 370 -35.49 -1.66 22.50
N THR A 371 -34.60 -0.68 22.46
CA THR A 371 -34.85 0.65 23.01
C THR A 371 -35.82 1.45 22.14
N HIS A 372 -35.71 1.29 20.82
CA HIS A 372 -36.56 1.90 19.81
C HIS A 372 -36.76 0.96 18.63
N ILE A 373 -37.83 1.17 17.87
CA ILE A 373 -38.07 0.47 16.63
C ILE A 373 -37.37 1.23 15.50
N TYR A 374 -36.42 0.57 14.87
CA TYR A 374 -35.66 1.10 13.73
C TYR A 374 -35.90 0.28 12.48
N PRO A 375 -35.75 0.86 11.26
CA PRO A 375 -35.78 0.10 10.01
C PRO A 375 -34.69 -0.97 9.98
N ASP A 376 -34.93 -2.05 9.27
CA ASP A 376 -33.96 -3.12 9.02
C ASP A 376 -32.90 -2.76 7.96
N VAL A 377 -33.09 -1.64 7.24
CA VAL A 377 -32.10 -1.04 6.36
C VAL A 377 -31.49 0.20 7.03
N ILE A 378 -30.16 0.18 7.16
CA ILE A 378 -29.34 1.28 7.68
C ILE A 378 -28.56 1.85 6.51
N SER A 379 -28.58 3.17 6.34
CA SER A 379 -27.76 3.83 5.32
C SER A 379 -26.58 4.54 5.98
N THR A 380 -25.37 4.23 5.51
CA THR A 380 -24.13 4.88 5.97
C THR A 380 -23.35 5.46 4.81
N SER A 381 -22.69 6.59 5.01
CA SER A 381 -21.75 7.15 4.07
C SER A 381 -20.37 6.50 4.22
N ALA A 382 -19.61 6.47 3.13
CA ALA A 382 -18.20 6.13 3.26
C ALA A 382 -17.48 7.26 3.98
N ASP A 383 -16.72 6.92 5.01
CA ASP A 383 -15.81 7.87 5.65
C ASP A 383 -14.57 8.01 4.79
N GLU A 384 -14.39 9.17 4.17
CA GLU A 384 -13.24 9.47 3.30
C GLU A 384 -11.90 9.44 4.04
N SER A 385 -11.92 9.51 5.38
CA SER A 385 -10.73 9.42 6.23
C SER A 385 -10.23 7.99 6.47
N MET A 386 -10.97 6.97 5.99
CA MET A 386 -10.62 5.58 6.21
C MET A 386 -9.43 5.14 5.35
N SER A 387 -8.31 4.89 5.98
CA SER A 387 -7.08 4.39 5.35
C SER A 387 -7.17 2.93 4.86
N HIS A 388 -8.15 2.15 5.34
CA HIS A 388 -8.32 0.72 5.03
C HIS A 388 -9.73 0.38 4.56
N GLY A 389 -9.84 -0.24 3.40
CA GLY A 389 -11.12 -0.57 2.75
C GLY A 389 -12.01 -1.60 3.44
N ALA A 390 -11.53 -2.26 4.50
CA ALA A 390 -12.28 -3.21 5.32
C ALA A 390 -12.80 -2.62 6.65
N GLN A 391 -12.45 -1.37 6.95
CA GLN A 391 -12.84 -0.72 8.20
C GLN A 391 -14.32 -0.37 8.19
N LYS A 392 -15.05 -0.73 9.26
CA LYS A 392 -16.45 -0.35 9.42
C LYS A 392 -16.56 1.07 9.99
N PRO A 393 -17.51 1.90 9.51
CA PRO A 393 -17.76 3.23 10.07
C PRO A 393 -18.24 3.18 11.52
N VAL A 394 -17.76 4.12 12.34
CA VAL A 394 -18.23 4.28 13.73
C VAL A 394 -19.73 4.57 13.76
N GLU A 395 -20.23 5.36 12.82
CA GLU A 395 -21.65 5.67 12.65
C GLU A 395 -22.52 4.41 12.54
N LEU A 396 -22.06 3.38 11.81
CA LEU A 396 -22.77 2.11 11.69
C LEU A 396 -22.89 1.39 13.05
N TYR A 397 -21.81 1.35 13.81
CA TYR A 397 -21.81 0.78 15.16
C TYR A 397 -22.72 1.56 16.11
N GLN A 398 -22.71 2.89 16.02
CA GLN A 398 -23.64 3.74 16.79
C GLN A 398 -25.09 3.46 16.42
N ASN A 399 -25.43 3.38 15.13
CA ASN A 399 -26.76 3.04 14.66
C ASN A 399 -27.26 1.67 15.13
N LEU A 400 -26.37 0.70 15.23
CA LEU A 400 -26.73 -0.65 15.72
C LEU A 400 -26.87 -0.68 17.23
N LEU A 401 -25.96 -0.05 17.98
CA LEU A 401 -25.99 -0.04 19.45
C LEU A 401 -27.20 0.70 20.00
N GLN A 402 -27.56 1.87 19.46
CA GLN A 402 -28.70 2.65 19.95
C GLN A 402 -30.02 1.87 20.00
N ARG A 403 -30.15 0.79 19.20
CA ARG A 403 -31.33 -0.08 19.19
C ARG A 403 -31.45 -0.96 20.43
N SER A 404 -30.33 -1.21 21.11
CA SER A 404 -30.21 -2.31 22.07
C SER A 404 -29.64 -1.92 23.41
N VAL A 405 -28.92 -0.79 23.50
CA VAL A 405 -28.18 -0.44 24.72
C VAL A 405 -28.86 0.68 25.52
N ARG A 406 -28.58 0.65 26.81
CA ARG A 406 -28.87 1.71 27.78
C ARG A 406 -27.57 2.11 28.46
N PRO A 407 -27.47 3.34 29.01
CA PRO A 407 -26.31 3.72 29.82
C PRO A 407 -25.98 2.68 30.88
N GLY A 408 -24.72 2.26 30.97
CA GLY A 408 -24.23 1.22 31.88
C GLY A 408 -24.24 -0.19 31.32
N ASP A 409 -24.82 -0.46 30.14
CA ASP A 409 -24.75 -1.76 29.48
C ASP A 409 -23.29 -2.09 29.07
N LYS A 410 -23.00 -3.38 28.96
CA LYS A 410 -21.70 -3.92 28.57
C LYS A 410 -21.78 -4.56 27.19
N VAL A 411 -21.00 -4.05 26.26
CA VAL A 411 -20.97 -4.53 24.87
C VAL A 411 -19.66 -5.21 24.55
N ILE A 412 -19.65 -6.14 23.59
CA ILE A 412 -18.43 -6.82 23.15
C ILE A 412 -18.37 -6.90 21.63
N ASP A 413 -17.16 -6.67 21.10
CA ASP A 413 -16.77 -7.02 19.74
C ASP A 413 -15.67 -8.09 19.80
N THR A 414 -16.00 -9.29 19.35
CA THR A 414 -15.09 -10.47 19.43
C THR A 414 -14.10 -10.54 18.29
N PHE A 415 -14.22 -9.65 17.29
CA PHE A 415 -13.31 -9.44 16.17
C PHE A 415 -13.15 -7.93 15.95
N ALA A 416 -12.57 -7.26 16.95
CA ALA A 416 -12.62 -5.80 17.08
C ALA A 416 -11.99 -5.02 15.93
N GLY A 417 -11.09 -5.65 15.17
CA GLY A 417 -10.43 -5.01 14.04
C GLY A 417 -9.76 -3.70 14.45
N THR A 418 -10.18 -2.61 13.83
CA THR A 418 -9.70 -1.25 14.14
C THR A 418 -10.41 -0.59 15.33
N GLY A 419 -11.29 -1.29 16.03
CA GLY A 419 -11.96 -0.85 17.27
C GLY A 419 -13.09 0.18 17.13
N PRO A 420 -13.97 0.12 16.11
CA PRO A 420 -15.09 1.06 15.98
C PRO A 420 -16.10 0.97 17.15
N ILE A 421 -16.09 -0.15 17.85
CA ILE A 421 -16.95 -0.41 19.02
C ILE A 421 -16.70 0.59 20.16
N PHE A 422 -15.44 1.04 20.36
CA PHE A 422 -15.09 1.89 21.50
C PHE A 422 -15.73 3.27 21.43
N PRO A 423 -15.53 4.10 20.39
CA PRO A 423 -16.21 5.38 20.29
C PRO A 423 -17.72 5.23 20.19
N ALA A 424 -18.23 4.16 19.56
CA ALA A 424 -19.66 3.93 19.46
C ALA A 424 -20.30 3.62 20.85
N ALA A 425 -19.69 2.76 21.65
CA ALA A 425 -20.15 2.45 23.01
C ALA A 425 -20.02 3.66 23.94
N HIS A 426 -18.94 4.43 23.80
CA HIS A 426 -18.69 5.64 24.58
C HIS A 426 -19.80 6.66 24.41
N THR A 427 -20.28 6.87 23.17
CA THR A 427 -21.41 7.77 22.85
C THR A 427 -22.67 7.44 23.69
N TYR A 428 -22.91 6.17 23.96
CA TYR A 428 -24.09 5.71 24.72
C TYR A 428 -23.80 5.40 26.19
N GLN A 429 -22.66 5.84 26.71
CA GLN A 429 -22.24 5.60 28.11
C GLN A 429 -22.18 4.12 28.48
N CYS A 430 -21.86 3.26 27.51
CA CYS A 430 -21.67 1.83 27.68
C CYS A 430 -20.19 1.49 27.90
N SER A 431 -19.92 0.37 28.59
CA SER A 431 -18.58 -0.22 28.60
C SER A 431 -18.41 -1.15 27.40
N ALA A 432 -17.22 -1.17 26.81
CA ALA A 432 -16.92 -2.02 25.66
C ALA A 432 -15.72 -2.92 25.93
N VAL A 433 -15.81 -4.16 25.44
CA VAL A 433 -14.67 -5.11 25.36
C VAL A 433 -14.42 -5.38 23.87
N GLY A 434 -13.16 -5.29 23.45
CA GLY A 434 -12.69 -5.69 22.13
C GLY A 434 -11.70 -6.82 22.21
N LEU A 435 -11.86 -7.83 21.37
CA LEU A 435 -10.90 -8.93 21.22
C LEU A 435 -10.31 -8.86 19.81
N GLU A 436 -8.99 -8.84 19.69
CA GLU A 436 -8.32 -8.80 18.40
C GLU A 436 -7.07 -9.67 18.42
N GLN A 437 -6.96 -10.55 17.43
CA GLN A 437 -5.83 -11.48 17.33
C GLN A 437 -4.68 -10.91 16.48
N SER A 438 -4.97 -10.07 15.50
CA SER A 438 -3.96 -9.45 14.66
C SER A 438 -3.23 -8.35 15.43
N PRO A 439 -1.89 -8.39 15.55
CA PRO A 439 -1.14 -7.32 16.21
C PRO A 439 -1.26 -5.98 15.51
N GLU A 440 -1.47 -5.98 14.19
CA GLU A 440 -1.68 -4.77 13.40
C GLU A 440 -3.01 -4.08 13.74
N TYR A 441 -4.11 -4.85 13.67
CA TYR A 441 -5.43 -4.31 14.00
C TYR A 441 -5.57 -3.99 15.49
N TYR A 442 -4.96 -4.79 16.37
CA TYR A 442 -4.89 -4.47 17.78
C TYR A 442 -4.25 -3.10 18.03
N ALA A 443 -3.13 -2.78 17.36
CA ALA A 443 -2.49 -1.48 17.49
C ALA A 443 -3.36 -0.32 16.96
N MET A 444 -4.13 -0.54 15.90
CA MET A 444 -5.07 0.45 15.38
C MET A 444 -6.23 0.69 16.34
N ALA A 445 -6.79 -0.38 16.90
CA ALA A 445 -7.85 -0.31 17.91
C ALA A 445 -7.37 0.40 19.19
N LEU A 446 -6.12 0.13 19.60
CA LEU A 446 -5.48 0.78 20.73
C LEU A 446 -5.39 2.30 20.54
N LYS A 447 -4.91 2.74 19.37
CA LYS A 447 -4.84 4.17 19.04
C LYS A 447 -6.21 4.84 19.13
N ARG A 448 -7.24 4.19 18.59
CA ARG A 448 -8.61 4.68 18.66
C ARG A 448 -9.15 4.74 20.08
N LEU A 449 -8.82 3.77 20.90
CA LEU A 449 -9.18 3.73 22.31
C LEU A 449 -8.50 4.85 23.11
N GLU A 450 -7.25 5.16 22.82
CA GLU A 450 -6.54 6.31 23.41
C GLU A 450 -7.16 7.65 22.99
N GLU A 451 -7.67 7.77 21.77
CA GLU A 451 -8.39 8.95 21.29
C GLU A 451 -9.72 9.14 22.07
N VAL A 452 -10.47 8.05 22.30
CA VAL A 452 -11.68 8.07 23.14
C VAL A 452 -11.34 8.57 24.55
N LYS A 453 -10.28 8.03 25.15
CA LYS A 453 -9.82 8.41 26.49
C LYS A 453 -9.40 9.89 26.58
N ARG A 454 -8.71 10.41 25.59
CA ARG A 454 -8.32 11.83 25.54
C ARG A 454 -9.52 12.77 25.48
N ASN A 455 -10.55 12.39 24.72
CA ASN A 455 -11.77 13.18 24.57
C ASN A 455 -12.66 13.16 25.83
N ASP A 456 -12.51 12.18 26.71
CA ASP A 456 -13.25 12.07 27.98
C ASP A 456 -12.58 12.87 29.13
N GLN A 457 -11.34 13.30 28.98
CA GLN A 457 -10.68 14.15 29.96
C GLN A 457 -11.25 15.58 29.86
N PRO A 458 -11.74 16.16 30.96
CA PRO A 458 -12.12 17.56 30.97
C PRO A 458 -10.91 18.39 30.55
N MET A 459 -11.10 19.29 29.58
CA MET A 459 -10.06 20.26 29.24
C MET A 459 -9.66 20.99 30.50
N LEU A 460 -8.50 20.67 31.04
CA LEU A 460 -7.85 21.49 32.03
C LEU A 460 -7.56 22.82 31.32
N PHE A 461 -8.41 23.81 31.55
CA PHE A 461 -8.07 25.18 31.22
C PHE A 461 -6.81 25.49 32.03
N GLU A 462 -5.64 25.45 31.43
CA GLU A 462 -4.47 26.13 31.96
C GLU A 462 -4.83 27.61 31.96
N GLY A 463 -5.08 28.09 33.18
CA GLY A 463 -5.42 29.50 33.41
C GLY A 463 -4.26 30.37 32.93
N VAL A 464 -4.62 31.38 32.15
CA VAL A 464 -3.80 32.52 31.73
C VAL A 464 -3.19 33.22 32.95
#